data_071e04b454db9788c51a4abe92323393
#
_entry.id   071e04b454db9788c51a4abe92323393
#
_cell.length_a   1.000
_cell.length_b   1.000
_cell.length_c   1.000
_cell.angle_alpha   90.00
_cell.angle_beta   90.00
_cell.angle_gamma   90.00
#
_symmetry.space_group_name_H-M   'P 1'
#
loop_
_entity.id
_entity.type
_entity.pdbx_description
1 polymer ?
#
loop_
_entity_poly.entity_id
_entity_poly.type
_entity_poly.pdbx_seq_one_letter_code
_entity_poly.pdbx_strand_id
1 'polypeptide(L)'
;MSTFWDRVAGLYDLFEWSNRKVNAAARALVGELVPAGARVLDCAAGTGEFSLAAAKRAKSVLCTDQSEAMLARARKKAAKRGLSNIGFAVRDITALPDQSGRFDAVIAGNVLHLLPEPGKAVRELWRVTAPGGRLILPTYLQGKTGAACGAMIKIYHGVGFHYEYAFTPETYREFLEGLELAPVELKVISGGVPEGIAVLERCLS
;
A
#
# COMPACT_ATOMS: atom_id res chain seq x y z
N MET A 1 8.43 12.91 17.72
CA MET A 1 7.41 13.88 17.24
C MET A 1 6.23 13.09 16.70
N SER A 2 4.99 13.45 17.08
CA SER A 2 3.78 12.81 16.52
C SER A 2 3.71 13.16 15.02
N THR A 3 3.59 12.14 14.17
CA THR A 3 3.45 12.36 12.72
C THR A 3 2.05 12.90 12.40
N PHE A 4 1.85 13.49 11.21
CA PHE A 4 0.52 13.85 10.73
C PHE A 4 -0.44 12.65 10.85
N TRP A 5 0.03 11.45 10.49
CA TRP A 5 -0.73 10.21 10.51
C TRP A 5 -1.17 9.77 11.92
N ASP A 6 -0.38 10.06 12.97
CA ASP A 6 -0.79 9.80 14.36
C ASP A 6 -2.04 10.60 14.74
N ARG A 7 -2.18 11.83 14.22
CA ARG A 7 -3.31 12.72 14.50
C ARG A 7 -4.57 12.34 13.73
N VAL A 8 -4.43 11.88 12.48
CA VAL A 8 -5.56 11.60 11.57
C VAL A 8 -5.95 10.12 11.51
N ALA A 9 -5.28 9.24 12.26
CA ALA A 9 -5.56 7.81 12.25
C ALA A 9 -7.04 7.45 12.50
N GLY A 10 -7.78 8.25 13.28
CA GLY A 10 -9.22 8.09 13.49
C GLY A 10 -10.07 8.46 12.29
N LEU A 11 -9.66 9.49 11.57
CA LEU A 11 -10.36 9.99 10.39
C LEU A 11 -10.12 9.06 9.18
N TYR A 12 -8.97 8.38 9.14
CA TYR A 12 -8.61 7.47 8.06
C TYR A 12 -9.63 6.31 7.90
N ASP A 13 -10.10 5.74 9.00
CA ASP A 13 -11.11 4.69 8.96
C ASP A 13 -12.45 5.18 8.34
N LEU A 14 -12.77 6.47 8.46
CA LEU A 14 -13.97 7.06 7.84
C LEU A 14 -13.81 7.22 6.32
N PHE A 15 -12.62 7.58 5.85
CA PHE A 15 -12.31 7.60 4.41
C PHE A 15 -12.38 6.19 3.83
N GLU A 16 -11.76 5.21 4.50
CA GLU A 16 -11.85 3.79 4.13
C GLU A 16 -13.32 3.32 3.98
N TRP A 17 -14.19 3.75 4.90
CA TRP A 17 -15.61 3.43 4.82
C TRP A 17 -16.30 4.10 3.62
N SER A 18 -15.98 5.35 3.30
CA SER A 18 -16.58 6.08 2.16
C SER A 18 -16.26 5.42 0.81
N ASN A 19 -15.07 4.80 0.66
CA ASN A 19 -14.60 4.11 -0.54
C ASN A 19 -14.64 2.56 -0.40
N ARG A 20 -15.42 2.02 0.54
CA ARG A 20 -15.39 0.61 0.98
C ARG A 20 -15.49 -0.43 -0.13
N LYS A 21 -16.23 -0.16 -1.22
CA LYS A 21 -16.40 -1.11 -2.33
C LYS A 21 -15.09 -1.26 -3.13
N VAL A 22 -14.46 -0.16 -3.48
CA VAL A 22 -13.17 -0.14 -4.19
C VAL A 22 -12.09 -0.75 -3.30
N ASN A 23 -11.99 -0.29 -2.04
CA ASN A 23 -11.01 -0.79 -1.07
C ASN A 23 -11.18 -2.29 -0.78
N ALA A 24 -12.42 -2.81 -0.75
CA ALA A 24 -12.66 -4.24 -0.58
C ALA A 24 -12.19 -5.05 -1.79
N ALA A 25 -12.46 -4.57 -3.01
CA ALA A 25 -12.00 -5.21 -4.25
C ALA A 25 -10.46 -5.15 -4.36
N ALA A 26 -9.84 -4.02 -4.00
CA ALA A 26 -8.38 -3.88 -3.98
C ALA A 26 -7.74 -4.86 -2.99
N ARG A 27 -8.26 -4.96 -1.76
CA ARG A 27 -7.78 -5.93 -0.76
C ARG A 27 -7.91 -7.38 -1.23
N ALA A 28 -9.04 -7.72 -1.89
CA ALA A 28 -9.24 -9.06 -2.44
C ALA A 28 -8.20 -9.37 -3.51
N LEU A 29 -8.03 -8.46 -4.49
CA LEU A 29 -7.08 -8.62 -5.58
C LEU A 29 -5.63 -8.69 -5.06
N VAL A 30 -5.22 -7.81 -4.16
CA VAL A 30 -3.87 -7.85 -3.54
C VAL A 30 -3.66 -9.18 -2.81
N GLY A 31 -4.67 -9.66 -2.06
CA GLY A 31 -4.60 -10.96 -1.41
C GLY A 31 -4.40 -12.13 -2.38
N GLU A 32 -5.04 -12.09 -3.55
CA GLU A 32 -4.88 -13.10 -4.62
C GLU A 32 -3.52 -13.03 -5.31
N LEU A 33 -2.95 -11.82 -5.46
CA LEU A 33 -1.64 -11.60 -6.07
C LEU A 33 -0.48 -12.08 -5.18
N VAL A 34 -0.69 -12.22 -3.87
CA VAL A 34 0.32 -12.77 -2.95
C VAL A 34 0.48 -14.27 -3.18
N PRO A 35 1.68 -14.77 -3.51
CA PRO A 35 1.91 -16.19 -3.65
C PRO A 35 1.65 -16.96 -2.35
N ALA A 36 1.11 -18.18 -2.47
CA ALA A 36 0.88 -19.03 -1.30
C ALA A 36 2.21 -19.36 -0.60
N GLY A 37 2.25 -19.24 0.73
CA GLY A 37 3.44 -19.49 1.51
C GLY A 37 4.53 -18.42 1.42
N ALA A 38 4.25 -17.26 0.80
CA ALA A 38 5.20 -16.16 0.63
C ALA A 38 5.61 -15.51 1.96
N ARG A 39 6.84 -15.01 2.01
CA ARG A 39 7.29 -14.01 2.98
C ARG A 39 6.93 -12.64 2.42
N VAL A 40 6.05 -11.92 3.10
CA VAL A 40 5.50 -10.65 2.62
C VAL A 40 6.02 -9.50 3.46
N LEU A 41 6.37 -8.39 2.80
CA LEU A 41 6.55 -7.08 3.40
C LEU A 41 5.39 -6.18 2.96
N ASP A 42 4.72 -5.54 3.90
CA ASP A 42 3.74 -4.47 3.63
C ASP A 42 4.27 -3.17 4.23
N CYS A 43 4.70 -2.24 3.36
CA CYS A 43 5.31 -0.96 3.73
C CYS A 43 4.30 0.18 3.71
N ALA A 44 4.44 1.12 4.66
CA ALA A 44 3.50 2.20 4.88
C ALA A 44 2.06 1.66 4.97
N ALA A 45 1.92 0.56 5.71
CA ALA A 45 0.73 -0.27 5.76
C ALA A 45 -0.47 0.40 6.46
N GLY A 46 -0.26 1.54 7.12
CA GLY A 46 -1.29 2.24 7.86
C GLY A 46 -1.96 1.33 8.88
N THR A 47 -3.28 1.19 8.80
CA THR A 47 -4.05 0.31 9.68
C THR A 47 -4.04 -1.17 9.28
N GLY A 48 -3.17 -1.56 8.32
CA GLY A 48 -2.82 -2.94 8.00
C GLY A 48 -3.80 -3.70 7.10
N GLU A 49 -4.66 -3.04 6.35
CA GLU A 49 -5.71 -3.71 5.58
C GLU A 49 -5.15 -4.66 4.49
N PHE A 50 -4.06 -4.30 3.81
CA PHE A 50 -3.38 -5.18 2.86
C PHE A 50 -2.60 -6.29 3.57
N SER A 51 -1.95 -6.00 4.70
CA SER A 51 -1.32 -7.02 5.57
C SER A 51 -2.30 -8.10 5.99
N LEU A 52 -3.52 -7.71 6.42
CA LEU A 52 -4.58 -8.63 6.84
C LEU A 52 -5.11 -9.48 5.67
N ALA A 53 -5.15 -8.93 4.46
CA ALA A 53 -5.51 -9.67 3.25
C ALA A 53 -4.42 -10.68 2.87
N ALA A 54 -3.16 -10.24 2.85
CA ALA A 54 -1.98 -11.05 2.51
C ALA A 54 -1.78 -12.21 3.49
N ALA A 55 -2.01 -11.99 4.79
CA ALA A 55 -1.80 -12.98 5.84
C ALA A 55 -2.60 -14.28 5.67
N LYS A 56 -3.70 -14.24 4.92
CA LYS A 56 -4.53 -15.43 4.63
C LYS A 56 -3.81 -16.47 3.77
N ARG A 57 -2.82 -16.07 2.98
CA ARG A 57 -2.08 -16.93 2.05
C ARG A 57 -0.58 -16.97 2.35
N ALA A 58 -0.06 -15.92 2.95
CA ALA A 58 1.35 -15.77 3.27
C ALA A 58 1.79 -16.72 4.38
N LYS A 59 3.06 -17.18 4.33
CA LYS A 59 3.74 -17.80 5.46
C LYS A 59 3.93 -16.82 6.60
N SER A 60 4.33 -15.59 6.27
CA SER A 60 4.53 -14.51 7.23
C SER A 60 4.36 -13.16 6.55
N VAL A 61 3.85 -12.18 7.27
CA VAL A 61 3.74 -10.79 6.85
C VAL A 61 4.51 -9.92 7.84
N LEU A 62 5.35 -9.03 7.33
CA LEU A 62 5.93 -7.93 8.10
C LEU A 62 5.19 -6.64 7.73
N CYS A 63 4.32 -6.19 8.62
CA CYS A 63 3.54 -4.96 8.50
C CYS A 63 4.34 -3.79 9.05
N THR A 64 4.67 -2.80 8.23
CA THR A 64 5.51 -1.67 8.64
C THR A 64 4.88 -0.33 8.29
N ASP A 65 5.07 0.65 9.18
CA ASP A 65 4.65 2.03 8.99
C ASP A 65 5.55 2.96 9.81
N GLN A 66 5.61 4.24 9.48
CA GLN A 66 6.32 5.24 10.30
C GLN A 66 5.54 5.60 11.56
N SER A 67 4.22 5.44 11.55
CA SER A 67 3.32 5.76 12.66
C SER A 67 3.06 4.54 13.55
N GLU A 68 3.55 4.59 14.78
CA GLU A 68 3.23 3.57 15.79
C GLU A 68 1.73 3.54 16.11
N ALA A 69 1.02 4.67 16.03
CA ALA A 69 -0.43 4.74 16.22
C ALA A 69 -1.18 3.95 15.16
N MET A 70 -0.73 3.99 13.89
CA MET A 70 -1.26 3.17 12.81
C MET A 70 -0.99 1.69 13.05
N LEU A 71 0.25 1.32 13.41
CA LEU A 71 0.62 -0.06 13.72
C LEU A 71 -0.15 -0.63 14.93
N ALA A 72 -0.42 0.18 15.94
CA ALA A 72 -1.25 -0.24 17.09
C ALA A 72 -2.68 -0.62 16.64
N ARG A 73 -3.26 0.12 15.68
CA ARG A 73 -4.55 -0.23 15.08
C ARG A 73 -4.47 -1.50 14.25
N ALA A 74 -3.42 -1.66 13.44
CA ALA A 74 -3.18 -2.85 12.65
C ALA A 74 -3.05 -4.11 13.54
N ARG A 75 -2.28 -4.03 14.63
CA ARG A 75 -2.16 -5.11 15.65
C ARG A 75 -3.52 -5.49 16.22
N LYS A 76 -4.32 -4.49 16.60
CA LYS A 76 -5.67 -4.72 17.16
C LYS A 76 -6.60 -5.41 16.16
N LYS A 77 -6.55 -5.00 14.89
CA LYS A 77 -7.31 -5.64 13.81
C LYS A 77 -6.85 -7.08 13.55
N ALA A 78 -5.54 -7.34 13.53
CA ALA A 78 -4.95 -8.68 13.36
C ALA A 78 -5.38 -9.62 14.50
N ALA A 79 -5.25 -9.18 15.76
CA ALA A 79 -5.66 -9.93 16.94
C ALA A 79 -7.17 -10.26 16.91
N LYS A 80 -8.03 -9.29 16.56
CA LYS A 80 -9.49 -9.51 16.42
C LYS A 80 -9.83 -10.55 15.35
N ARG A 81 -8.98 -10.72 14.31
CA ARG A 81 -9.17 -11.70 13.23
C ARG A 81 -8.42 -13.03 13.49
N GLY A 82 -7.77 -13.19 14.63
CA GLY A 82 -7.01 -14.40 14.98
C GLY A 82 -5.78 -14.66 14.10
N LEU A 83 -5.21 -13.61 13.48
CA LEU A 83 -4.04 -13.73 12.61
C LEU A 83 -2.76 -13.63 13.46
N SER A 84 -1.99 -14.72 13.50
CA SER A 84 -0.75 -14.84 14.29
C SER A 84 0.53 -14.76 13.45
N ASN A 85 0.42 -14.73 12.12
CA ASN A 85 1.54 -14.71 11.18
C ASN A 85 1.93 -13.29 10.71
N ILE A 86 1.54 -12.23 11.44
CA ILE A 86 1.86 -10.84 11.15
C ILE A 86 2.79 -10.29 12.23
N GLY A 87 4.01 -9.90 11.84
CA GLY A 87 4.92 -9.08 12.64
C GLY A 87 4.74 -7.60 12.35
N PHE A 88 5.13 -6.73 13.29
CA PHE A 88 4.96 -5.28 13.14
C PHE A 88 6.26 -4.55 13.51
N ALA A 89 6.66 -3.56 12.70
CA ALA A 89 7.84 -2.75 12.97
C ALA A 89 7.68 -1.32 12.42
N VAL A 90 8.20 -0.35 13.17
CA VAL A 90 8.31 1.04 12.67
C VAL A 90 9.45 1.11 11.66
N ARG A 91 9.18 1.59 10.43
CA ARG A 91 10.17 1.69 9.36
C ARG A 91 9.88 2.84 8.41
N ASP A 92 10.95 3.35 7.81
CA ASP A 92 10.90 4.28 6.69
C ASP A 92 10.95 3.49 5.38
N ILE A 93 9.97 3.70 4.51
CA ILE A 93 9.86 3.07 3.20
C ILE A 93 11.03 3.44 2.26
N THR A 94 11.69 4.58 2.50
CA THR A 94 12.81 5.07 1.68
C THR A 94 14.18 4.55 2.13
N ALA A 95 14.24 3.84 3.28
CA ALA A 95 15.49 3.34 3.89
C ALA A 95 15.21 2.07 4.71
N LEU A 96 14.91 0.97 4.04
CA LEU A 96 14.60 -0.30 4.68
C LEU A 96 15.87 -0.99 5.21
N PRO A 97 15.88 -1.46 6.47
CA PRO A 97 17.03 -2.16 7.04
C PRO A 97 17.18 -3.59 6.51
N ASP A 98 16.26 -4.03 5.65
CA ASP A 98 16.21 -5.39 5.16
C ASP A 98 17.25 -5.65 4.07
N GLN A 99 17.76 -6.89 4.04
CA GLN A 99 18.64 -7.36 2.96
C GLN A 99 17.91 -7.37 1.61
N SER A 100 18.66 -7.18 0.52
CA SER A 100 18.15 -7.33 -0.84
C SER A 100 17.57 -8.74 -1.06
N GLY A 101 16.43 -8.81 -1.75
CA GLY A 101 15.82 -10.08 -2.10
C GLY A 101 15.22 -10.87 -0.93
N ARG A 102 14.87 -10.21 0.17
CA ARG A 102 14.36 -10.89 1.37
C ARG A 102 12.93 -11.39 1.26
N PHE A 103 12.06 -10.71 0.50
CA PHE A 103 10.62 -10.93 0.49
C PHE A 103 10.13 -11.44 -0.86
N ASP A 104 9.29 -12.46 -0.83
CA ASP A 104 8.70 -13.08 -2.02
C ASP A 104 7.56 -12.23 -2.61
N ALA A 105 6.93 -11.38 -1.77
CA ALA A 105 6.03 -10.32 -2.20
C ALA A 105 6.24 -9.07 -1.34
N VAL A 106 6.23 -7.89 -1.98
CA VAL A 106 6.32 -6.59 -1.33
C VAL A 106 5.10 -5.77 -1.72
N ILE A 107 4.43 -5.19 -0.74
CA ILE A 107 3.23 -4.36 -0.93
C ILE A 107 3.53 -2.95 -0.41
N ALA A 108 3.09 -1.93 -1.14
CA ALA A 108 3.04 -0.56 -0.64
C ALA A 108 1.78 0.12 -1.19
N GLY A 109 0.72 0.10 -0.38
CA GLY A 109 -0.60 0.55 -0.80
C GLY A 109 -0.89 1.99 -0.41
N ASN A 110 -1.38 2.77 -1.37
CA ASN A 110 -1.89 4.13 -1.17
C ASN A 110 -0.90 5.10 -0.51
N VAL A 111 0.41 4.95 -0.81
CA VAL A 111 1.48 5.77 -0.24
C VAL A 111 2.26 6.56 -1.29
N LEU A 112 2.46 6.03 -2.51
CA LEU A 112 3.35 6.66 -3.50
C LEU A 112 2.94 8.09 -3.87
N HIS A 113 1.65 8.36 -3.95
CA HIS A 113 1.11 9.68 -4.24
C HIS A 113 1.33 10.71 -3.10
N LEU A 114 1.80 10.26 -1.93
CA LEU A 114 2.06 11.08 -0.74
C LEU A 114 3.54 11.39 -0.53
N LEU A 115 4.42 10.73 -1.28
CA LEU A 115 5.85 10.85 -1.11
C LEU A 115 6.43 11.93 -2.03
N PRO A 116 7.35 12.78 -1.57
CA PRO A 116 8.03 13.76 -2.41
C PRO A 116 8.93 13.07 -3.46
N GLU A 117 9.50 11.92 -3.13
CA GLU A 117 10.39 11.13 -4.00
C GLU A 117 9.89 9.68 -4.14
N PRO A 118 8.73 9.43 -4.82
CA PRO A 118 8.16 8.08 -4.89
C PRO A 118 9.07 7.09 -5.62
N GLY A 119 9.88 7.54 -6.59
CA GLY A 119 10.83 6.69 -7.31
C GLY A 119 11.90 6.09 -6.39
N LYS A 120 12.37 6.84 -5.38
CA LYS A 120 13.32 6.32 -4.37
C LYS A 120 12.68 5.20 -3.56
N ALA A 121 11.44 5.39 -3.10
CA ALA A 121 10.70 4.36 -2.38
C ALA A 121 10.50 3.10 -3.23
N VAL A 122 10.07 3.23 -4.49
CA VAL A 122 9.87 2.08 -5.38
C VAL A 122 11.17 1.32 -5.61
N ARG A 123 12.32 1.99 -5.81
CA ARG A 123 13.62 1.32 -5.96
C ARG A 123 14.03 0.57 -4.69
N GLU A 124 13.75 1.11 -3.52
CA GLU A 124 14.04 0.46 -2.24
C GLU A 124 13.14 -0.77 -2.01
N LEU A 125 11.86 -0.66 -2.31
CA LEU A 125 10.93 -1.79 -2.30
C LEU A 125 11.35 -2.89 -3.30
N TRP A 126 11.79 -2.49 -4.49
CA TRP A 126 12.31 -3.41 -5.49
C TRP A 126 13.59 -4.11 -5.02
N ARG A 127 14.48 -3.40 -4.36
CA ARG A 127 15.71 -3.98 -3.79
C ARG A 127 15.42 -5.15 -2.86
N VAL A 128 14.43 -5.01 -1.99
CA VAL A 128 14.08 -6.04 -1.00
C VAL A 128 13.17 -7.14 -1.55
N THR A 129 12.60 -6.97 -2.75
CA THR A 129 11.84 -8.01 -3.45
C THR A 129 12.79 -9.10 -3.94
N ALA A 130 12.47 -10.37 -3.69
CA ALA A 130 13.28 -11.51 -4.11
C ALA A 130 13.27 -11.72 -5.64
N PRO A 131 14.30 -12.33 -6.24
CA PRO A 131 14.19 -12.90 -7.58
C PRO A 131 12.97 -13.84 -7.67
N GLY A 132 12.17 -13.72 -8.72
CA GLY A 132 10.87 -14.41 -8.86
C GLY A 132 9.75 -13.87 -7.99
N GLY A 133 10.02 -12.83 -7.20
CA GLY A 133 9.04 -12.17 -6.34
C GLY A 133 8.25 -11.08 -7.03
N ARG A 134 7.25 -10.55 -6.33
CA ARG A 134 6.33 -9.53 -6.83
C ARG A 134 6.37 -8.26 -5.99
N LEU A 135 6.44 -7.11 -6.66
CA LEU A 135 6.17 -5.80 -6.09
C LEU A 135 4.75 -5.39 -6.48
N ILE A 136 3.89 -5.15 -5.49
CA ILE A 136 2.46 -4.87 -5.66
C ILE A 136 2.18 -3.48 -5.09
N LEU A 137 1.76 -2.57 -5.95
CA LEU A 137 1.65 -1.14 -5.66
C LEU A 137 0.23 -0.62 -5.92
N PRO A 138 -0.71 -0.80 -4.98
CA PRO A 138 -2.01 -0.13 -5.02
C PRO A 138 -1.85 1.38 -4.88
N THR A 139 -2.59 2.17 -5.66
CA THR A 139 -2.60 3.63 -5.52
C THR A 139 -3.95 4.22 -5.93
N TYR A 140 -4.41 5.23 -5.18
CA TYR A 140 -5.60 5.98 -5.60
C TYR A 140 -5.28 6.79 -6.86
N LEU A 141 -6.22 6.76 -7.80
CA LEU A 141 -6.11 7.42 -9.10
C LEU A 141 -7.09 8.58 -9.19
N GLN A 142 -6.75 9.60 -9.97
CA GLN A 142 -7.70 10.60 -10.38
C GLN A 142 -8.77 10.01 -11.30
N GLY A 143 -10.02 10.39 -11.08
CA GLY A 143 -11.15 9.96 -11.87
C GLY A 143 -12.45 10.62 -11.42
N LYS A 144 -13.57 10.19 -12.01
CA LYS A 144 -14.90 10.64 -11.56
C LYS A 144 -15.15 10.14 -10.15
N THR A 145 -15.08 11.04 -9.18
CA THR A 145 -15.26 10.72 -7.75
C THR A 145 -16.76 10.79 -7.40
N GLY A 146 -17.28 9.79 -6.70
CA GLY A 146 -18.63 9.83 -6.16
C GLY A 146 -18.79 10.95 -5.12
N ALA A 147 -19.99 11.52 -4.98
CA ALA A 147 -20.26 12.68 -4.12
C ALA A 147 -19.77 12.51 -2.66
N ALA A 148 -19.97 11.33 -2.08
CA ALA A 148 -19.53 11.03 -0.71
C ALA A 148 -17.99 11.04 -0.56
N CYS A 149 -17.28 10.46 -1.53
CA CYS A 149 -15.82 10.48 -1.54
C CYS A 149 -15.28 11.89 -1.80
N GLY A 150 -15.91 12.66 -2.70
CA GLY A 150 -15.54 14.05 -2.96
C GLY A 150 -15.69 14.97 -1.74
N ALA A 151 -16.74 14.81 -0.95
CA ALA A 151 -16.92 15.52 0.31
C ALA A 151 -15.83 15.14 1.32
N MET A 152 -15.50 13.87 1.43
CA MET A 152 -14.47 13.38 2.35
C MET A 152 -13.07 13.89 1.96
N ILE A 153 -12.73 13.93 0.68
CA ILE A 153 -11.45 14.48 0.19
C ILE A 153 -11.32 15.96 0.60
N LYS A 154 -12.40 16.75 0.50
CA LYS A 154 -12.41 18.16 0.96
C LYS A 154 -12.15 18.29 2.46
N ILE A 155 -12.71 17.38 3.28
CA ILE A 155 -12.45 17.35 4.74
C ILE A 155 -10.97 17.03 5.00
N TYR A 156 -10.39 16.07 4.29
CA TYR A 156 -8.97 15.73 4.42
C TYR A 156 -8.05 16.89 4.05
N HIS A 157 -8.35 17.61 2.96
CA HIS A 157 -7.60 18.82 2.61
C HIS A 157 -7.72 19.90 3.72
N GLY A 158 -8.91 20.03 4.34
CA GLY A 158 -9.13 20.97 5.45
C GLY A 158 -8.33 20.67 6.72
N VAL A 159 -7.91 19.41 6.93
CA VAL A 159 -7.05 19.01 8.08
C VAL A 159 -5.57 18.88 7.70
N GLY A 160 -5.18 19.42 6.52
CA GLY A 160 -3.78 19.48 6.09
C GLY A 160 -3.28 18.23 5.34
N PHE A 161 -4.18 17.40 4.83
CA PHE A 161 -3.81 16.32 3.92
C PHE A 161 -3.52 16.89 2.53
N HIS A 162 -2.32 16.62 2.04
CA HIS A 162 -1.91 16.95 0.67
C HIS A 162 -1.34 15.70 0.01
N TYR A 163 -1.61 15.54 -1.28
CA TYR A 163 -0.92 14.57 -2.12
C TYR A 163 0.07 15.30 -3.02
N GLU A 164 1.25 14.73 -3.18
CA GLU A 164 2.31 15.29 -4.03
C GLU A 164 2.06 14.98 -5.51
N TYR A 165 1.44 13.83 -5.77
CA TYR A 165 1.16 13.35 -7.12
C TYR A 165 -0.31 12.97 -7.29
N ALA A 166 -0.89 13.45 -8.37
CA ALA A 166 -2.25 13.15 -8.80
C ALA A 166 -2.19 12.20 -10.01
N PHE A 167 -2.00 10.92 -9.76
CA PHE A 167 -1.87 9.93 -10.82
C PHE A 167 -3.20 9.67 -11.53
N THR A 168 -3.17 9.64 -12.88
CA THR A 168 -4.14 8.93 -13.71
C THR A 168 -3.63 7.51 -14.00
N PRO A 169 -4.44 6.59 -14.56
CA PRO A 169 -3.93 5.27 -14.98
C PRO A 169 -2.71 5.37 -15.91
N GLU A 170 -2.74 6.32 -16.85
CA GLU A 170 -1.68 6.55 -17.83
C GLU A 170 -0.40 7.07 -17.15
N THR A 171 -0.51 8.19 -16.41
CA THR A 171 0.66 8.79 -15.75
C THR A 171 1.23 7.91 -14.64
N TYR A 172 0.42 7.05 -14.02
CA TYR A 172 0.92 6.07 -13.05
C TYR A 172 1.73 4.96 -13.72
N ARG A 173 1.26 4.45 -14.87
CA ARG A 173 2.01 3.50 -15.69
C ARG A 173 3.32 4.11 -16.17
N GLU A 174 3.27 5.28 -16.79
CA GLU A 174 4.45 6.01 -17.30
C GLU A 174 5.49 6.25 -16.19
N PHE A 175 5.04 6.63 -15.00
CA PHE A 175 5.93 6.81 -13.84
C PHE A 175 6.67 5.51 -13.47
N LEU A 176 5.96 4.37 -13.42
CA LEU A 176 6.56 3.09 -13.04
C LEU A 176 7.46 2.52 -14.14
N GLU A 177 7.04 2.62 -15.41
CA GLU A 177 7.83 2.19 -16.57
C GLU A 177 9.11 3.02 -16.71
N GLY A 178 9.06 4.33 -16.41
CA GLY A 178 10.22 5.21 -16.37
C GLY A 178 11.27 4.87 -15.31
N LEU A 179 10.96 3.97 -14.38
CA LEU A 179 11.95 3.43 -13.44
C LEU A 179 12.77 2.28 -14.00
N GLU A 180 12.36 1.71 -15.15
CA GLU A 180 13.05 0.65 -15.89
C GLU A 180 13.37 -0.61 -15.05
N LEU A 181 12.49 -0.95 -14.11
CA LEU A 181 12.70 -2.08 -13.21
C LEU A 181 12.20 -3.40 -13.77
N ALA A 182 10.98 -3.40 -14.31
CA ALA A 182 10.31 -4.53 -14.94
C ALA A 182 9.09 -4.05 -15.73
N PRO A 183 8.53 -4.86 -16.65
CA PRO A 183 7.23 -4.58 -17.25
C PRO A 183 6.14 -4.40 -16.17
N VAL A 184 5.23 -3.45 -16.39
CA VAL A 184 4.18 -3.10 -15.44
C VAL A 184 2.83 -3.67 -15.88
N GLU A 185 2.26 -4.57 -15.09
CA GLU A 185 0.84 -4.94 -15.19
C GLU A 185 0.02 -3.98 -14.32
N LEU A 186 -0.91 -3.24 -14.90
CA LEU A 186 -1.78 -2.31 -14.19
C LEU A 186 -3.26 -2.73 -14.34
N LYS A 187 -3.90 -3.03 -13.20
CA LYS A 187 -5.35 -3.26 -13.10
C LYS A 187 -6.01 -2.07 -12.43
N VAL A 188 -7.10 -1.56 -13.00
CA VAL A 188 -7.84 -0.42 -12.45
C VAL A 188 -9.18 -0.88 -11.91
N ILE A 189 -9.43 -0.59 -10.65
CA ILE A 189 -10.72 -0.82 -9.97
C ILE A 189 -11.49 0.50 -9.99
N SER A 190 -12.58 0.52 -10.76
CA SER A 190 -13.45 1.70 -10.89
C SER A 190 -14.40 1.82 -9.71
N GLY A 191 -14.79 3.06 -9.36
CA GLY A 191 -15.74 3.31 -8.27
C GLY A 191 -15.63 4.72 -7.68
N GLY A 192 -15.82 4.86 -6.39
CA GLY A 192 -15.83 6.15 -5.68
C GLY A 192 -14.55 6.96 -5.92
N VAL A 193 -13.43 6.55 -5.34
CA VAL A 193 -12.08 6.96 -5.75
C VAL A 193 -11.48 5.74 -6.43
N PRO A 194 -11.16 5.79 -7.74
CA PRO A 194 -10.57 4.65 -8.43
C PRO A 194 -9.22 4.26 -7.84
N GLU A 195 -8.88 2.96 -7.90
CA GLU A 195 -7.61 2.45 -7.41
C GLU A 195 -6.91 1.65 -8.51
N GLY A 196 -5.67 1.99 -8.81
CA GLY A 196 -4.79 1.26 -9.71
C GLY A 196 -3.91 0.30 -8.92
N ILE A 197 -3.87 -0.96 -9.31
CA ILE A 197 -2.99 -1.97 -8.72
C ILE A 197 -1.92 -2.32 -9.75
N ALA A 198 -0.73 -1.76 -9.58
CA ALA A 198 0.40 -2.10 -10.41
C ALA A 198 1.16 -3.30 -9.81
N VAL A 199 1.59 -4.19 -10.70
CA VAL A 199 2.39 -5.37 -10.34
C VAL A 199 3.65 -5.40 -11.21
N LEU A 200 4.81 -5.51 -10.56
CA LEU A 200 6.10 -5.71 -11.19
C LEU A 200 6.63 -7.07 -10.72
N GLU A 201 6.95 -7.96 -11.65
CA GLU A 201 7.56 -9.26 -11.34
C GLU A 201 9.08 -9.21 -11.55
N ARG A 202 9.82 -9.61 -10.52
CA ARG A 202 11.28 -9.65 -10.61
C ARG A 202 11.72 -10.95 -11.26
N CYS A 203 12.43 -10.83 -12.39
CA CYS A 203 12.96 -12.01 -13.08
C CYS A 203 13.81 -12.88 -12.14
N LEU A 204 13.79 -14.20 -12.36
CA LEU A 204 14.77 -15.12 -11.80
C LEU A 204 16.13 -14.79 -12.44
N SER A 205 17.05 -14.25 -11.69
CA SER A 205 18.43 -14.02 -12.10
C SER A 205 19.27 -15.25 -11.84
#